data_c8e8798a80d18c51b8a67af5d9e643b6
#
_entry.id   c8e8798a80d18c51b8a67af5d9e643b6
#
_cell.length_a   1.000
_cell.length_b   1.000
_cell.length_c   1.000
_cell.angle_alpha   90.00
_cell.angle_beta   90.00
_cell.angle_gamma   90.00
#
_symmetry.space_group_name_H-M   'P 1'
#
loop_
_entity.id
_entity.type
_entity.pdbx_description
1 polymer ?
#
loop_
_entity_poly.entity_id
_entity_poly.type
_entity_poly.pdbx_seq_one_letter_code
_entity_poly.pdbx_strand_id
1 'polypeptide(L)'
;MKPKLVGINHVALEVGNVEEALQFYGRIFELSLRGRAGRMAFVDMGDQFVALAEGRRQPPDDHRHFGLVVDDKQGALDAARDAGADVSSNRIRDPWGNNVEVVAYEDVQFTKAPEILQGMGLEGLEKTEQAREELRAKGLG
;
A
#
# COMPACT_ATOMS: atom_id res chain seq x y z
N MET A 1 -3.82 11.25 31.04
CA MET A 1 -4.20 11.53 29.64
C MET A 1 -3.66 10.44 28.73
N LYS A 2 -4.50 9.95 27.83
CA LYS A 2 -4.06 8.91 26.90
C LYS A 2 -3.52 9.52 25.61
N PRO A 3 -2.47 8.95 25.03
CA PRO A 3 -1.98 9.40 23.73
C PRO A 3 -3.01 9.20 22.62
N LYS A 4 -2.87 9.96 21.57
CA LYS A 4 -3.69 9.81 20.35
C LYS A 4 -2.94 8.99 19.31
N LEU A 5 -3.67 8.20 18.56
CA LEU A 5 -3.13 7.55 17.36
C LEU A 5 -2.99 8.62 16.27
N VAL A 6 -1.83 8.66 15.63
CA VAL A 6 -1.52 9.63 14.58
C VAL A 6 -1.62 9.00 13.19
N GLY A 7 -1.15 7.77 13.05
CA GLY A 7 -1.14 7.07 11.76
C GLY A 7 -0.43 5.75 11.85
N ILE A 8 -0.24 5.13 10.72
CA ILE A 8 0.50 3.87 10.57
C ILE A 8 1.87 4.20 9.98
N ASN A 9 2.95 3.85 10.69
CA ASN A 9 4.31 4.04 10.19
C ASN A 9 4.66 2.99 9.12
N HIS A 10 4.36 1.73 9.40
CA HIS A 10 4.65 0.64 8.48
C HIS A 10 3.77 -0.57 8.74
N VAL A 11 3.74 -1.45 7.76
CA VAL A 11 3.13 -2.78 7.83
C VAL A 11 4.21 -3.79 7.46
N ALA A 12 4.29 -4.91 8.15
CA ALA A 12 5.20 -5.99 7.82
C ALA A 12 4.42 -7.15 7.18
N LEU A 13 4.84 -7.56 5.99
CA LEU A 13 4.30 -8.73 5.31
C LEU A 13 5.32 -9.86 5.38
N GLU A 14 4.86 -11.03 5.79
CA GLU A 14 5.68 -12.22 5.75
C GLU A 14 5.53 -12.89 4.38
N VAL A 15 6.67 -13.12 3.74
CA VAL A 15 6.75 -13.70 2.40
C VAL A 15 7.67 -14.91 2.42
N GLY A 16 7.61 -15.75 1.39
CA GLY A 16 8.46 -16.93 1.31
C GLY A 16 9.88 -16.59 0.91
N ASN A 17 10.05 -15.62 0.01
CA ASN A 17 11.36 -15.20 -0.50
C ASN A 17 11.29 -13.71 -0.85
N VAL A 18 12.24 -12.94 -0.33
CA VAL A 18 12.23 -11.49 -0.50
C VAL A 18 12.47 -11.06 -1.95
N GLU A 19 13.36 -11.75 -2.67
CA GLU A 19 13.62 -11.40 -4.08
C GLU A 19 12.39 -11.67 -4.97
N GLU A 20 11.72 -12.78 -4.73
CA GLU A 20 10.47 -13.11 -5.43
C GLU A 20 9.37 -12.12 -5.10
N ALA A 21 9.30 -11.67 -3.84
CA ALA A 21 8.33 -10.67 -3.42
C ALA A 21 8.58 -9.33 -4.12
N LEU A 22 9.83 -8.90 -4.21
CA LEU A 22 10.19 -7.67 -4.94
C LEU A 22 9.85 -7.78 -6.41
N GLN A 23 10.06 -8.94 -7.02
CA GLN A 23 9.67 -9.17 -8.41
C GLN A 23 8.16 -9.13 -8.59
N PHE A 24 7.41 -9.81 -7.72
CA PHE A 24 5.95 -9.83 -7.78
C PHE A 24 5.37 -8.42 -7.65
N TYR A 25 5.72 -7.73 -6.58
CA TYR A 25 5.18 -6.39 -6.31
C TYR A 25 5.70 -5.36 -7.31
N GLY A 26 6.92 -5.55 -7.83
CA GLY A 26 7.48 -4.67 -8.85
C GLY A 26 6.84 -4.79 -10.23
N ARG A 27 6.11 -5.87 -10.50
CA ARG A 27 5.29 -5.98 -11.72
C ARG A 27 3.99 -5.20 -11.61
N ILE A 28 3.55 -4.91 -10.40
CA ILE A 28 2.26 -4.26 -10.13
C ILE A 28 2.44 -2.78 -9.82
N PHE A 29 3.43 -2.46 -9.00
CA PHE A 29 3.69 -1.11 -8.50
C PHE A 29 5.09 -0.65 -8.89
N GLU A 30 5.25 0.64 -9.03
CA GLU A 30 6.58 1.25 -9.10
C GLU A 30 7.18 1.21 -7.68
N LEU A 31 8.27 0.44 -7.50
CA LEU A 31 8.88 0.26 -6.19
C LEU A 31 10.13 1.12 -6.04
N SER A 32 10.22 1.75 -4.87
CA SER A 32 11.44 2.39 -4.39
C SER A 32 11.78 1.77 -3.04
N LEU A 33 13.03 1.39 -2.83
CA LEU A 33 13.44 0.79 -1.56
C LEU A 33 14.01 1.84 -0.64
N ARG A 34 13.52 1.86 0.60
CA ARG A 34 14.13 2.63 1.69
C ARG A 34 15.45 1.99 2.10
N GLY A 35 15.55 0.65 2.00
CA GLY A 35 16.75 -0.10 2.34
C GLY A 35 16.47 -1.58 2.44
N ARG A 36 17.51 -2.31 2.83
CA ARG A 36 17.45 -3.74 3.08
C ARG A 36 18.23 -4.05 4.36
N ALA A 37 17.78 -5.07 5.10
CA ALA A 37 18.45 -5.54 6.31
C ALA A 37 18.23 -7.05 6.44
N GLY A 38 19.29 -7.85 6.22
CA GLY A 38 19.22 -9.30 6.28
C GLY A 38 18.19 -9.85 5.26
N ARG A 39 17.17 -10.54 5.77
CA ARG A 39 16.11 -11.13 4.95
C ARG A 39 14.88 -10.22 4.82
N MET A 40 15.08 -8.93 4.94
CA MET A 40 14.01 -7.95 4.84
C MET A 40 14.32 -6.92 3.77
N ALA A 41 13.27 -6.41 3.13
CA ALA A 41 13.34 -5.26 2.25
C ALA A 41 12.26 -4.26 2.68
N PHE A 42 12.56 -2.98 2.59
CA PHE A 42 11.65 -1.92 3.00
C PHE A 42 11.22 -1.13 1.78
N VAL A 43 9.96 -1.31 1.39
CA VAL A 43 9.37 -0.60 0.25
C VAL A 43 8.91 0.77 0.70
N ASP A 44 9.51 1.80 0.12
CA ASP A 44 9.27 3.17 0.55
C ASP A 44 7.95 3.72 0.01
N MET A 45 7.24 4.46 0.86
CA MET A 45 6.03 5.19 0.50
C MET A 45 6.11 6.63 1.03
N GLY A 46 7.32 7.20 1.03
CA GLY A 46 7.55 8.55 1.53
C GLY A 46 7.68 8.57 3.04
N ASP A 47 6.63 8.94 3.73
CA ASP A 47 6.58 9.00 5.20
C ASP A 47 6.14 7.68 5.86
N GLN A 48 5.94 6.65 5.07
CA GLN A 48 5.55 5.30 5.52
C GLN A 48 6.33 4.26 4.72
N PHE A 49 6.24 3.00 5.10
CA PHE A 49 6.85 1.92 4.32
C PHE A 49 6.15 0.58 4.55
N VAL A 50 6.38 -0.35 3.65
CA VAL A 50 6.01 -1.75 3.82
C VAL A 50 7.28 -2.57 3.98
N ALA A 51 7.36 -3.35 5.04
CA ALA A 51 8.47 -4.29 5.24
C ALA A 51 8.08 -5.64 4.65
N LEU A 52 8.94 -6.19 3.80
CA LEU A 52 8.81 -7.56 3.31
C LEU A 52 9.81 -8.41 4.11
N ALA A 53 9.28 -9.35 4.89
CA ALA A 53 10.10 -10.20 5.78
C ALA A 53 10.02 -11.64 5.31
N GLU A 54 11.17 -12.23 4.98
CA GLU A 54 11.25 -13.61 4.53
C GLU A 54 11.03 -14.58 5.68
N GLY A 55 10.39 -15.71 5.39
CA GLY A 55 10.21 -16.80 6.34
C GLY A 55 8.77 -17.05 6.76
N ARG A 56 7.81 -16.75 5.91
CA ARG A 56 6.40 -17.02 6.20
C ARG A 56 6.18 -18.52 6.46
N ARG A 57 5.51 -18.83 7.56
CA ARG A 57 5.18 -20.20 7.95
C ARG A 57 3.67 -20.42 8.08
N GLN A 58 2.89 -19.36 8.24
CA GLN A 58 1.44 -19.46 8.38
C GLN A 58 0.77 -19.74 7.03
N PRO A 59 -0.42 -20.33 7.03
CA PRO A 59 -1.20 -20.52 5.80
C PRO A 59 -1.66 -19.17 5.24
N PRO A 60 -2.21 -19.14 4.00
CA PRO A 60 -2.77 -17.94 3.44
C PRO A 60 -3.79 -17.28 4.35
N ASP A 61 -3.81 -15.95 4.37
CA ASP A 61 -4.80 -15.19 5.13
C ASP A 61 -6.17 -15.35 4.50
N ASP A 62 -7.21 -15.43 5.32
CA ASP A 62 -8.59 -15.47 4.84
C ASP A 62 -9.13 -14.03 4.73
N HIS A 63 -9.41 -13.40 5.85
CA HIS A 63 -9.98 -12.04 5.86
C HIS A 63 -8.95 -10.96 6.17
N ARG A 64 -7.81 -11.33 6.73
CA ARG A 64 -6.78 -10.34 7.07
C ARG A 64 -6.27 -9.67 5.82
N HIS A 65 -6.29 -8.35 5.83
CA HIS A 65 -5.82 -7.53 4.72
C HIS A 65 -5.43 -6.16 5.21
N PHE A 66 -4.77 -5.40 4.34
CA PHE A 66 -4.54 -3.98 4.56
C PHE A 66 -4.71 -3.25 3.24
N GLY A 67 -4.98 -1.95 3.31
CA GLY A 67 -5.19 -1.12 2.13
C GLY A 67 -3.94 -0.36 1.73
N LEU A 68 -3.55 -0.49 0.47
CA LEU A 68 -2.54 0.36 -0.14
C LEU A 68 -3.23 1.45 -0.95
N VAL A 69 -2.87 2.68 -0.68
CA VAL A 69 -3.38 3.84 -1.42
C VAL A 69 -2.50 4.03 -2.63
N VAL A 70 -3.12 4.15 -3.79
CA VAL A 70 -2.42 4.32 -5.07
C VAL A 70 -2.96 5.53 -5.83
N ASP A 71 -2.19 6.02 -6.78
CA ASP A 71 -2.58 7.09 -7.68
C ASP A 71 -3.45 6.59 -8.84
N ASP A 72 -3.30 5.32 -9.23
CA ASP A 72 -4.04 4.70 -10.33
C ASP A 72 -4.51 3.30 -9.93
N LYS A 73 -5.70 3.22 -9.36
CA LYS A 73 -6.28 1.96 -8.89
C LYS A 73 -6.52 0.97 -10.02
N GLN A 74 -7.10 1.42 -11.12
CA GLN A 74 -7.41 0.53 -12.24
C GLN A 74 -6.12 -0.01 -12.87
N GLY A 75 -5.12 0.85 -13.02
CA GLY A 75 -3.80 0.44 -13.52
C GLY A 75 -3.14 -0.62 -12.63
N ALA A 76 -3.24 -0.47 -11.31
CA ALA A 76 -2.70 -1.46 -10.39
C ALA A 76 -3.40 -2.82 -10.52
N LEU A 77 -4.74 -2.82 -10.59
CA LEU A 77 -5.51 -4.06 -10.74
C LEU A 77 -5.22 -4.73 -12.09
N ASP A 78 -5.11 -3.97 -13.16
CA ASP A 78 -4.78 -4.51 -14.49
C ASP A 78 -3.36 -5.10 -14.51
N ALA A 79 -2.40 -4.40 -13.92
CA ALA A 79 -1.03 -4.91 -13.82
C ALA A 79 -0.96 -6.19 -12.98
N ALA A 80 -1.77 -6.28 -11.92
CA ALA A 80 -1.84 -7.48 -11.10
C ALA A 80 -2.37 -8.67 -11.90
N ARG A 81 -3.43 -8.47 -12.70
CA ARG A 81 -3.98 -9.50 -13.57
C ARG A 81 -2.96 -9.93 -14.61
N ASP A 82 -2.27 -8.98 -15.23
CA ASP A 82 -1.23 -9.27 -16.24
C ASP A 82 -0.05 -10.03 -15.63
N ALA A 83 0.24 -9.82 -14.36
CA ALA A 83 1.27 -10.55 -13.63
C ALA A 83 0.80 -11.95 -13.19
N GLY A 84 -0.44 -12.32 -13.47
CA GLY A 84 -0.99 -13.61 -13.08
C GLY A 84 -1.41 -13.70 -11.62
N ALA A 85 -1.58 -12.56 -10.94
CA ALA A 85 -2.02 -12.55 -9.56
C ALA A 85 -3.50 -12.90 -9.44
N ASP A 86 -3.87 -13.43 -8.29
CA ASP A 86 -5.29 -13.67 -7.95
C ASP A 86 -5.90 -12.34 -7.52
N VAL A 87 -6.79 -11.81 -8.38
CA VAL A 87 -7.45 -10.51 -8.16
C VAL A 87 -8.93 -10.74 -7.98
N SER A 88 -9.50 -10.27 -6.89
CA SER A 88 -10.91 -10.37 -6.57
C SER A 88 -11.43 -8.99 -6.15
N SER A 89 -12.30 -8.38 -6.95
CA SER A 89 -12.75 -7.01 -6.75
C SER A 89 -11.56 -6.06 -6.74
N ASN A 90 -11.28 -5.38 -5.62
CA ASN A 90 -10.13 -4.50 -5.47
C ASN A 90 -9.01 -5.10 -4.59
N ARG A 91 -9.02 -6.43 -4.43
CA ARG A 91 -8.02 -7.16 -3.66
C ARG A 91 -7.10 -7.96 -4.55
N ILE A 92 -5.83 -7.93 -4.20
CA ILE A 92 -4.76 -8.69 -4.84
C ILE A 92 -4.21 -9.64 -3.78
N ARG A 93 -4.16 -10.93 -4.12
CA ARG A 93 -3.53 -11.93 -3.25
C ARG A 93 -2.13 -12.22 -3.77
N ASP A 94 -1.13 -12.10 -2.91
CA ASP A 94 0.24 -12.43 -3.30
C ASP A 94 0.48 -13.95 -3.30
N PRO A 95 1.62 -14.44 -3.80
CA PRO A 95 1.89 -15.87 -3.87
C PRO A 95 1.88 -16.60 -2.53
N TRP A 96 2.03 -15.88 -1.42
CA TRP A 96 2.07 -16.46 -0.08
C TRP A 96 0.77 -16.30 0.69
N GLY A 97 -0.23 -15.70 0.06
CA GLY A 97 -1.55 -15.56 0.64
C GLY A 97 -1.77 -14.29 1.46
N ASN A 98 -0.91 -13.27 1.31
CA ASN A 98 -1.22 -11.95 1.85
C ASN A 98 -2.25 -11.28 0.95
N ASN A 99 -3.26 -10.63 1.56
CA ASN A 99 -4.29 -9.89 0.84
C ASN A 99 -4.00 -8.40 0.92
N VAL A 100 -3.92 -7.77 -0.23
CA VAL A 100 -3.74 -6.32 -0.35
C VAL A 100 -4.97 -5.73 -1.03
N GLU A 101 -5.64 -4.80 -0.35
CA GLU A 101 -6.72 -4.04 -0.96
C GLU A 101 -6.13 -2.78 -1.57
N VAL A 102 -6.51 -2.48 -2.81
CA VAL A 102 -6.03 -1.28 -3.51
C VAL A 102 -7.11 -0.22 -3.46
N VAL A 103 -6.77 0.94 -2.97
CA VAL A 103 -7.70 2.08 -2.86
C VAL A 103 -7.11 3.29 -3.56
N ALA A 104 -7.98 4.07 -4.22
CA ALA A 104 -7.56 5.27 -4.94
C ALA A 104 -7.41 6.44 -3.97
N TYR A 105 -6.30 7.15 -4.05
CA TYR A 105 -6.06 8.34 -3.23
C TYR A 105 -7.20 9.34 -3.31
N GLU A 106 -7.76 9.53 -4.49
CA GLU A 106 -8.84 10.51 -4.70
C GLU A 106 -10.12 10.18 -3.93
N ASP A 107 -10.39 8.90 -3.67
CA ASP A 107 -11.67 8.45 -3.11
C ASP A 107 -11.67 8.24 -1.60
N VAL A 108 -10.49 8.28 -0.96
CA VAL A 108 -10.37 7.95 0.46
C VAL A 108 -9.96 9.16 1.29
N GLN A 109 -10.16 9.07 2.60
CA GLN A 109 -9.84 10.18 3.52
C GLN A 109 -8.33 10.30 3.77
N PHE A 110 -7.57 9.22 3.61
CA PHE A 110 -6.11 9.28 3.78
C PHE A 110 -5.53 10.41 2.93
N THR A 111 -4.73 11.27 3.55
CA THR A 111 -4.16 12.45 2.88
C THR A 111 -2.72 12.63 3.30
N LYS A 112 -1.83 12.74 2.31
CA LYS A 112 -0.43 13.09 2.55
C LYS A 112 -0.25 14.60 2.50
N ALA A 113 0.72 15.09 3.26
CA ALA A 113 1.12 16.48 3.19
C ALA A 113 1.57 16.84 1.76
N PRO A 114 1.26 18.04 1.27
CA PRO A 114 1.62 18.44 -0.09
C PRO A 114 3.12 18.31 -0.39
N GLU A 115 3.98 18.69 0.54
CA GLU A 115 5.44 18.58 0.37
C GLU A 115 5.93 17.13 0.26
N ILE A 116 5.23 16.20 0.92
CA ILE A 116 5.56 14.77 0.81
C ILE A 116 5.16 14.26 -0.59
N LEU A 117 3.96 14.61 -1.05
CA LEU A 117 3.51 14.26 -2.40
C LEU A 117 4.45 14.80 -3.46
N GLN A 118 4.85 16.06 -3.32
CA GLN A 118 5.79 16.69 -4.24
C GLN A 118 7.12 15.94 -4.28
N GLY A 119 7.65 15.61 -3.11
CA GLY A 119 8.92 14.87 -3.02
C GLY A 119 8.84 13.46 -3.60
N MET A 120 7.66 12.86 -3.65
CA MET A 120 7.41 11.56 -4.26
C MET A 120 7.10 11.64 -5.76
N GLY A 121 7.05 12.83 -6.33
CA GLY A 121 6.69 13.02 -7.74
C GLY A 121 5.19 12.84 -8.01
N LEU A 122 4.36 12.99 -6.99
CA LEU A 122 2.91 12.78 -7.08
C LEU A 122 2.15 14.11 -7.04
N GLU A 123 2.68 15.12 -7.70
CA GLU A 123 2.02 16.41 -7.84
C GLU A 123 0.74 16.24 -8.65
N GLY A 124 -0.30 16.95 -8.27
CA GLY A 124 -1.57 16.94 -8.98
C GLY A 124 -2.57 15.87 -8.50
N LEU A 125 -2.22 15.07 -7.49
CA LEU A 125 -3.22 14.20 -6.87
C LEU A 125 -4.22 15.04 -6.09
N GLU A 126 -5.49 14.83 -6.37
CA GLU A 126 -6.58 15.57 -5.73
C GLU A 126 -7.64 14.62 -5.21
N LYS A 127 -8.46 15.11 -4.29
CA LYS A 127 -9.58 14.38 -3.72
C LYS A 127 -10.86 14.66 -4.49
N THR A 128 -11.73 13.67 -4.59
CA THR A 128 -13.11 13.89 -5.05
C THR A 128 -13.85 14.77 -4.04
N GLU A 129 -14.93 15.39 -4.47
CA GLU A 129 -15.75 16.22 -3.59
C GLU A 129 -16.31 15.40 -2.41
N GLN A 130 -16.69 14.15 -2.65
CA GLN A 130 -17.17 13.27 -1.59
C GLN A 130 -16.11 13.05 -0.52
N ALA A 131 -14.88 12.76 -0.91
CA ALA A 131 -13.78 12.57 0.04
C ALA A 131 -13.50 13.86 0.83
N ARG A 132 -13.58 15.00 0.16
CA ARG A 132 -13.42 16.31 0.83
C ARG A 132 -14.52 16.58 1.85
N GLU A 133 -15.77 16.24 1.52
CA GLU A 133 -16.90 16.40 2.44
C GLU A 133 -16.74 15.51 3.65
N GLU A 134 -16.30 14.27 3.48
CA GLU A 134 -16.04 13.36 4.59
C GLU A 134 -14.96 13.90 5.54
N LEU A 135 -13.91 14.51 4.99
CA LEU A 135 -12.88 15.15 5.80
C LEU A 135 -13.42 16.38 6.52
N ARG A 136 -14.17 17.22 5.82
CA ARG A 136 -14.79 18.43 6.43
C ARG A 136 -15.73 18.05 7.57
N ALA A 137 -16.49 16.98 7.42
CA ALA A 137 -17.40 16.51 8.48
C ALA A 137 -16.68 16.15 9.77
N LYS A 138 -15.40 15.82 9.68
CA LYS A 138 -14.54 15.56 10.85
C LYS A 138 -13.74 16.76 11.32
N GLY A 139 -13.90 17.91 10.67
CA GLY A 139 -13.10 19.09 10.94
C GLY A 139 -11.68 19.02 10.40
N LEU A 140 -11.44 18.21 9.38
CA LEU A 140 -10.11 17.95 8.81
C LEU A 140 -9.90 18.58 7.43
N GLY A 141 -10.79 19.43 7.01
CA GLY A 141 -10.67 20.04 5.70
C GLY A 141 -11.18 21.46 5.60
#